data_f1b29afa2c504204094135e8d270c580
#
_entry.id   f1b29afa2c504204094135e8d270c580
#
_cell.length_a   1.000
_cell.length_b   1.000
_cell.length_c   1.000
_cell.angle_alpha   90.00
_cell.angle_beta   90.00
_cell.angle_gamma   90.00
#
_symmetry.space_group_name_H-M   'P 1'
#
loop_
_entity.id
_entity.type
_entity.pdbx_description
1 polymer ?
#
loop_
_entity_poly.entity_id
_entity_poly.type
_entity_poly.pdbx_seq_one_letter_code
_entity_poly.pdbx_strand_id
1 'polypeptide(L)'
;MKNYLYGILATALLAFTACTKEELSAPEPAPAPDVPAEYRSGEVLVKFAPYVSDILDREGITRSGGPATRSGILSVDEILDIVGGYEIERVFPVDPRNEERTRESELHLWYVVRFGEEYTAAEVAERFSALGEVQHVSVNRTIHRAYNAGKKAAPLSRKTLEAIQQQRATRTGEASAYPFDDVLLPQQWHLVNRGNMFGGKSIVDADVQCEQAWELSTGDESIVVAVLDEGVMIEHPDLKNNMWVNENEIYRSHKDNDGNGYQGDVYGYNFVKNTGVISWDDVSDTGHGTHVAGVIAAQNDNGIGISSIAGGRGNIPGVKIMSCQIFSGDAAGNALSTVKAIKYAADNGAVVLQCSWGYVSGLANSYEWGDQGFKTQEEWEQACPLEKEALEYFIHNAGSPNGPIEGGLAIFAGGNENAPMAGFPGAADYCISVSATAADYTPAVYSNYGPGITIAAPGGDQDYYYEYFDDDNKRGEIGCVLSTLPYNVSESGYGYMEGTSMACPHVSGVAALGLSYAAKLRRHFTADEFKALLHETATPIDDYMSGMKLYYRY
;
A
#
# COMPACT_ATOMS: atom_id res chain seq x y z
N MET A 1 -71.54 35.58 9.78
CA MET A 1 -71.92 36.61 10.74
C MET A 1 -70.65 37.17 11.36
N LYS A 2 -70.44 38.45 10.97
CA LYS A 2 -70.03 39.60 11.79
C LYS A 2 -68.70 39.44 12.58
N ASN A 3 -67.62 40.12 12.13
CA ASN A 3 -67.18 41.49 12.51
C ASN A 3 -66.51 41.51 13.91
N TYR A 4 -65.33 42.12 14.13
CA TYR A 4 -64.76 43.47 14.04
C TYR A 4 -63.23 43.35 14.28
N LEU A 5 -62.26 43.86 13.61
CA LEU A 5 -61.73 45.22 13.33
C LEU A 5 -61.64 46.17 14.54
N TYR A 6 -60.42 46.65 14.82
CA TYR A 6 -59.85 47.90 15.37
C TYR A 6 -58.52 47.56 16.02
N GLY A 7 -57.36 48.09 15.78
CA GLY A 7 -56.92 49.42 15.35
C GLY A 7 -56.60 50.30 16.58
N ILE A 8 -55.32 50.74 16.71
CA ILE A 8 -54.79 51.95 17.37
C ILE A 8 -53.27 51.74 17.48
N LEU A 9 -52.46 52.37 16.77
CA LEU A 9 -51.77 53.65 16.57
C LEU A 9 -51.13 54.28 17.83
N ALA A 10 -49.82 54.59 17.68
CA ALA A 10 -48.97 55.64 18.23
C ALA A 10 -48.44 55.42 19.70
N THR A 11 -47.15 55.52 19.90
CA THR A 11 -46.42 56.78 19.94
C THR A 11 -44.92 56.52 19.95
N ALA A 12 -44.19 57.33 19.21
CA ALA A 12 -42.73 57.41 19.16
C ALA A 12 -42.17 58.06 20.46
N LEU A 13 -41.10 57.52 20.99
CA LEU A 13 -40.17 58.28 21.84
C LEU A 13 -38.76 58.02 21.38
N LEU A 14 -38.18 59.07 20.82
CA LEU A 14 -36.75 59.16 20.48
C LEU A 14 -35.93 59.22 21.74
N ALA A 15 -35.04 58.26 21.94
CA ALA A 15 -33.91 58.42 22.83
C ALA A 15 -32.64 58.25 22.01
N PHE A 16 -31.97 59.35 21.77
CA PHE A 16 -30.60 59.38 21.25
C PHE A 16 -29.67 58.84 22.34
N THR A 17 -29.02 57.69 22.07
CA THR A 17 -27.83 57.28 22.78
C THR A 17 -26.73 57.09 21.74
N ALA A 18 -25.59 57.67 22.05
CA ALA A 18 -24.42 57.77 21.22
C ALA A 18 -23.91 56.43 20.70
N CYS A 19 -23.79 56.26 19.39
CA CYS A 19 -23.05 55.19 18.78
C CYS A 19 -21.55 55.43 19.01
N THR A 20 -20.95 54.62 19.87
CA THR A 20 -19.55 54.27 19.73
C THR A 20 -19.40 53.39 18.51
N LYS A 21 -18.58 53.84 17.56
CA LYS A 21 -18.12 53.00 16.42
C LYS A 21 -17.32 51.84 17.01
N GLU A 22 -17.93 50.67 17.15
CA GLU A 22 -17.18 49.44 17.10
C GLU A 22 -16.84 49.20 15.61
N GLU A 23 -15.58 49.29 15.29
CA GLU A 23 -15.05 48.78 14.05
C GLU A 23 -15.27 47.25 14.05
N LEU A 24 -16.26 46.79 13.29
CA LEU A 24 -16.38 45.40 12.91
C LEU A 24 -15.11 45.04 12.13
N SER A 25 -14.13 44.47 12.80
CA SER A 25 -13.03 43.77 12.12
C SER A 25 -13.69 42.72 11.23
N ALA A 26 -13.37 42.75 9.95
CA ALA A 26 -13.74 41.67 9.02
C ALA A 26 -13.27 40.35 9.66
N PRO A 27 -14.09 39.27 9.61
CA PRO A 27 -13.62 37.98 10.08
C PRO A 27 -12.33 37.64 9.35
N GLU A 28 -11.30 37.24 10.07
CA GLU A 28 -10.09 36.68 9.48
C GLU A 28 -10.52 35.62 8.45
N PRO A 29 -9.96 35.64 7.23
CA PRO A 29 -10.23 34.59 6.29
C PRO A 29 -9.87 33.27 6.96
N ALA A 30 -10.80 32.31 6.89
CA ALA A 30 -10.54 30.95 7.34
C ALA A 30 -9.19 30.49 6.75
N PRO A 31 -8.31 29.83 7.53
CA PRO A 31 -7.09 29.30 6.97
C PRO A 31 -7.47 28.48 5.74
N ALA A 32 -6.78 28.73 4.63
CA ALA A 32 -6.96 27.95 3.42
C ALA A 32 -6.81 26.48 3.81
N PRO A 33 -7.70 25.58 3.33
CA PRO A 33 -7.52 24.17 3.59
C PRO A 33 -6.09 23.82 3.17
N ASP A 34 -5.37 23.08 4.03
CA ASP A 34 -4.09 22.46 3.70
C ASP A 34 -4.35 21.54 2.48
N VAL A 35 -4.17 22.07 1.29
CA VAL A 35 -4.11 21.26 0.08
C VAL A 35 -2.76 20.56 0.16
N PRO A 36 -2.72 19.23 0.30
CA PRO A 36 -1.45 18.50 0.30
C PRO A 36 -0.70 18.89 -0.96
N ALA A 37 0.52 19.38 -0.83
CA ALA A 37 1.34 19.69 -1.99
C ALA A 37 1.47 18.40 -2.82
N GLU A 38 1.10 18.45 -4.09
CA GLU A 38 1.14 17.31 -5.03
C GLU A 38 2.55 16.70 -5.16
N TYR A 39 3.55 17.41 -4.67
CA TYR A 39 4.95 17.01 -4.68
C TYR A 39 5.72 17.64 -3.51
N ARG A 40 6.79 16.97 -3.12
CA ARG A 40 7.67 17.45 -2.06
C ARG A 40 8.46 18.66 -2.54
N SER A 41 8.44 19.76 -1.80
CA SER A 41 9.24 20.95 -2.10
C SER A 41 10.72 20.71 -1.81
N GLY A 42 11.60 21.47 -2.50
CA GLY A 42 13.04 21.49 -2.22
C GLY A 42 13.84 20.32 -2.81
N GLU A 43 13.23 19.43 -3.63
CA GLU A 43 13.93 18.35 -4.31
C GLU A 43 13.36 18.03 -5.69
N VAL A 44 14.24 17.62 -6.61
CA VAL A 44 13.89 17.05 -7.92
C VAL A 44 14.69 15.78 -8.18
N LEU A 45 14.13 14.90 -9.02
CA LEU A 45 14.75 13.65 -9.46
C LEU A 45 15.27 13.82 -10.88
N VAL A 46 16.56 13.62 -11.08
CA VAL A 46 17.26 13.88 -12.35
C VAL A 46 17.89 12.61 -12.86
N LYS A 47 17.55 12.22 -14.10
CA LYS A 47 18.29 11.17 -14.85
C LYS A 47 19.31 11.82 -15.75
N PHE A 48 20.56 11.53 -15.50
CA PHE A 48 21.66 11.99 -16.36
C PHE A 48 21.81 11.13 -17.61
N ALA A 49 22.35 11.71 -18.66
CA ALA A 49 22.67 11.00 -19.87
C ALA A 49 23.84 10.01 -19.64
N PRO A 50 23.83 8.83 -20.28
CA PRO A 50 24.86 7.79 -20.06
C PRO A 50 26.31 8.26 -20.26
N TYR A 51 26.56 9.21 -21.18
CA TYR A 51 27.90 9.68 -21.48
C TYR A 51 28.58 10.49 -20.36
N VAL A 52 27.83 10.97 -19.35
CA VAL A 52 28.39 11.67 -18.19
C VAL A 52 28.58 10.75 -16.97
N SER A 53 28.18 9.49 -17.04
CA SER A 53 28.27 8.51 -15.95
C SER A 53 29.68 8.43 -15.35
N ASP A 54 30.70 8.37 -16.20
CA ASP A 54 32.10 8.32 -15.76
C ASP A 54 32.55 9.55 -14.95
N ILE A 55 31.95 10.71 -15.19
CA ILE A 55 32.26 11.94 -14.44
C ILE A 55 31.65 11.82 -13.04
N LEU A 56 30.37 11.45 -12.96
CA LEU A 56 29.66 11.25 -11.70
C LEU A 56 30.32 10.19 -10.82
N ASP A 57 30.83 9.11 -11.44
CA ASP A 57 31.56 8.05 -10.73
C ASP A 57 32.93 8.51 -10.17
N ARG A 58 33.61 9.46 -10.83
CA ARG A 58 34.93 9.97 -10.40
C ARG A 58 34.86 10.94 -9.24
N GLU A 59 33.84 11.81 -9.22
CA GLU A 59 33.70 12.87 -8.21
C GLU A 59 33.29 12.33 -6.83
N GLY A 60 33.17 11.01 -6.68
CA GLY A 60 32.93 10.35 -5.39
C GLY A 60 31.48 10.36 -4.94
N ILE A 61 30.55 10.89 -5.76
CA ILE A 61 29.11 10.85 -5.49
C ILE A 61 28.62 9.41 -5.36
N THR A 62 29.31 8.48 -6.06
CA THR A 62 29.01 7.05 -6.04
C THR A 62 29.87 6.25 -5.06
N ARG A 63 31.08 6.72 -4.72
CA ARG A 63 32.04 5.94 -3.92
C ARG A 63 31.87 6.06 -2.41
N SER A 64 31.34 7.20 -1.93
CA SER A 64 31.20 7.46 -0.49
C SER A 64 29.82 7.03 0.06
N GLY A 65 28.86 6.73 -0.81
CA GLY A 65 27.48 6.44 -0.42
C GLY A 65 26.78 7.62 0.28
N GLY A 66 27.36 8.82 0.21
CA GLY A 66 26.85 10.01 0.87
C GLY A 66 26.63 11.16 -0.13
N PRO A 67 25.88 12.19 0.29
CA PRO A 67 25.55 13.33 -0.56
C PRO A 67 26.79 14.15 -0.89
N ALA A 68 26.85 14.65 -2.13
CA ALA A 68 27.85 15.58 -2.60
C ALA A 68 27.21 16.96 -2.83
N THR A 69 28.03 17.99 -2.89
CA THR A 69 27.58 19.38 -3.16
C THR A 69 27.84 19.80 -4.61
N ARG A 70 28.52 18.95 -5.38
CA ARG A 70 28.90 19.17 -6.79
C ARG A 70 28.83 17.89 -7.58
N SER A 71 28.46 18.05 -8.86
CA SER A 71 28.37 16.94 -9.81
C SER A 71 29.67 16.68 -10.59
N GLY A 72 30.57 17.65 -10.63
CA GLY A 72 31.73 17.67 -11.53
C GLY A 72 31.40 17.96 -12.98
N ILE A 73 30.15 18.28 -13.29
CA ILE A 73 29.65 18.69 -14.61
C ILE A 73 29.37 20.19 -14.52
N LEU A 74 30.13 21.02 -15.25
CA LEU A 74 30.10 22.47 -15.11
C LEU A 74 28.69 23.08 -15.27
N SER A 75 27.96 22.68 -16.29
CA SER A 75 26.58 23.12 -16.58
C SER A 75 25.59 22.76 -15.47
N VAL A 76 25.73 21.60 -14.87
CA VAL A 76 24.95 21.14 -13.71
C VAL A 76 25.31 21.94 -12.47
N ASP A 77 26.62 22.13 -12.21
CA ASP A 77 27.13 22.86 -11.06
C ASP A 77 26.75 24.35 -11.11
N GLU A 78 26.68 24.96 -12.30
CA GLU A 78 26.15 26.32 -12.49
C GLU A 78 24.67 26.42 -12.09
N ILE A 79 23.83 25.42 -12.43
CA ILE A 79 22.43 25.40 -11.98
C ILE A 79 22.36 25.22 -10.47
N LEU A 80 23.14 24.28 -9.88
CA LEU A 80 23.19 24.09 -8.43
C LEU A 80 23.53 25.40 -7.71
N ASP A 81 24.48 26.20 -8.24
CA ASP A 81 24.81 27.51 -7.67
C ASP A 81 23.65 28.52 -7.77
N ILE A 82 22.89 28.51 -8.87
CA ILE A 82 21.77 29.42 -9.08
C ILE A 82 20.60 29.09 -8.14
N VAL A 83 20.26 27.78 -7.97
CA VAL A 83 19.09 27.35 -7.21
C VAL A 83 19.40 27.11 -5.73
N GLY A 84 20.64 27.42 -5.27
CA GLY A 84 21.04 27.09 -3.90
C GLY A 84 21.06 25.60 -3.63
N GLY A 85 21.46 24.81 -4.64
CA GLY A 85 21.60 23.36 -4.51
C GLY A 85 22.67 23.02 -3.49
N TYR A 86 22.31 22.28 -2.46
CA TYR A 86 23.22 21.92 -1.37
C TYR A 86 23.56 20.44 -1.32
N GLU A 87 22.84 19.61 -2.10
CA GLU A 87 23.02 18.18 -2.07
C GLU A 87 22.64 17.53 -3.40
N ILE A 88 23.50 16.67 -3.90
CA ILE A 88 23.23 15.75 -5.01
C ILE A 88 23.63 14.35 -4.57
N GLU A 89 22.73 13.39 -4.71
CA GLU A 89 22.90 12.02 -4.24
C GLU A 89 22.32 11.06 -5.26
N ARG A 90 22.98 9.92 -5.47
CA ARG A 90 22.43 8.83 -6.29
C ARG A 90 21.15 8.28 -5.63
N VAL A 91 20.07 8.11 -6.40
CA VAL A 91 18.80 7.60 -5.88
C VAL A 91 18.98 6.20 -5.29
N PHE A 92 19.64 5.32 -6.00
CA PHE A 92 19.90 3.96 -5.56
C PHE A 92 21.34 3.83 -5.08
N PRO A 93 21.57 3.41 -3.84
CA PRO A 93 22.93 3.19 -3.34
C PRO A 93 23.66 2.12 -4.16
N VAL A 94 24.99 2.16 -4.12
CA VAL A 94 25.81 1.14 -4.78
C VAL A 94 25.75 -0.14 -3.95
N ASP A 95 25.19 -1.19 -4.52
CA ASP A 95 25.28 -2.55 -4.00
C ASP A 95 26.17 -3.37 -4.95
N PRO A 96 27.38 -3.79 -4.53
CA PRO A 96 28.30 -4.54 -5.40
C PRO A 96 27.73 -5.83 -5.94
N ARG A 97 26.74 -6.44 -5.26
CA ARG A 97 26.08 -7.69 -5.70
C ARG A 97 25.15 -7.44 -6.89
N ASN A 98 24.59 -6.23 -6.98
CA ASN A 98 23.53 -5.87 -7.92
C ASN A 98 23.90 -4.71 -8.85
N GLU A 99 25.13 -4.16 -8.76
CA GLU A 99 25.53 -2.97 -9.51
C GLU A 99 25.52 -3.20 -11.04
N GLU A 100 25.88 -4.39 -11.51
CA GLU A 100 25.89 -4.72 -12.93
C GLU A 100 24.48 -4.57 -13.52
N ARG A 101 23.48 -5.25 -12.98
CA ARG A 101 22.09 -5.14 -13.43
C ARG A 101 21.47 -3.76 -13.18
N THR A 102 21.91 -3.04 -12.14
CA THR A 102 21.53 -1.63 -11.90
C THR A 102 22.01 -0.73 -13.03
N ARG A 103 23.21 -0.99 -13.56
CA ARG A 103 23.77 -0.26 -14.70
C ARG A 103 23.14 -0.67 -16.03
N GLU A 104 22.88 -1.94 -16.24
CA GLU A 104 22.16 -2.44 -17.42
C GLU A 104 20.75 -1.84 -17.53
N SER A 105 20.08 -1.61 -16.40
CA SER A 105 18.77 -0.97 -16.31
C SER A 105 18.86 0.57 -16.24
N GLU A 106 20.03 1.16 -16.40
CA GLU A 106 20.28 2.62 -16.30
C GLU A 106 19.85 3.30 -14.99
N LEU A 107 19.45 2.55 -13.97
CA LEU A 107 19.01 3.09 -12.68
C LEU A 107 20.13 3.84 -11.93
N HIS A 108 21.40 3.54 -12.24
CA HIS A 108 22.58 4.24 -11.70
C HIS A 108 22.67 5.70 -12.14
N LEU A 109 21.92 6.11 -13.16
CA LEU A 109 21.91 7.47 -13.72
C LEU A 109 20.93 8.41 -13.01
N TRP A 110 20.11 7.89 -12.09
CA TRP A 110 19.15 8.67 -11.34
C TRP A 110 19.74 9.26 -10.07
N TYR A 111 19.54 10.56 -9.89
CA TYR A 111 20.00 11.35 -8.75
C TYR A 111 18.87 12.18 -8.15
N VAL A 112 18.89 12.37 -6.84
CA VAL A 112 18.09 13.38 -6.17
C VAL A 112 18.94 14.62 -5.98
N VAL A 113 18.40 15.78 -6.37
CA VAL A 113 18.99 17.09 -6.18
C VAL A 113 18.15 17.85 -5.18
N ARG A 114 18.75 18.29 -4.06
CA ARG A 114 18.09 19.11 -3.04
C ARG A 114 18.58 20.55 -3.13
N PHE A 115 17.65 21.49 -3.00
CA PHE A 115 17.89 22.91 -3.23
C PHE A 115 17.15 23.80 -2.21
N GLY A 116 17.50 25.10 -2.18
CA GLY A 116 16.91 26.06 -1.27
C GLY A 116 15.44 26.40 -1.58
N GLU A 117 14.73 26.88 -0.56
CA GLU A 117 13.29 27.18 -0.63
C GLU A 117 12.91 28.37 -1.51
N GLU A 118 13.91 29.09 -2.08
CA GLU A 118 13.68 30.24 -2.96
C GLU A 118 13.12 29.85 -4.35
N TYR A 119 13.21 28.58 -4.72
CA TYR A 119 12.76 28.04 -6.00
C TYR A 119 11.75 26.92 -5.80
N THR A 120 10.79 26.85 -6.71
CA THR A 120 9.85 25.72 -6.78
C THR A 120 10.50 24.53 -7.49
N ALA A 121 10.03 23.31 -7.19
CA ALA A 121 10.49 22.11 -7.87
C ALA A 121 10.27 22.17 -9.39
N ALA A 122 9.19 22.81 -9.85
CA ALA A 122 8.91 23.00 -11.26
C ALA A 122 9.93 23.91 -11.96
N GLU A 123 10.30 25.05 -11.34
CA GLU A 123 11.32 25.96 -11.89
C GLU A 123 12.70 25.29 -11.96
N VAL A 124 13.06 24.49 -10.95
CA VAL A 124 14.32 23.75 -10.93
C VAL A 124 14.31 22.64 -11.99
N ALA A 125 13.20 21.90 -12.09
CA ALA A 125 13.04 20.87 -13.11
C ALA A 125 13.16 21.43 -14.55
N GLU A 126 12.56 22.59 -14.82
CA GLU A 126 12.68 23.27 -16.12
C GLU A 126 14.15 23.62 -16.45
N ARG A 127 14.92 24.13 -15.46
CA ARG A 127 16.32 24.45 -15.66
C ARG A 127 17.19 23.25 -15.97
N PHE A 128 17.00 22.14 -15.21
CA PHE A 128 17.73 20.90 -15.47
C PHE A 128 17.34 20.27 -16.81
N SER A 129 16.06 20.32 -17.20
CA SER A 129 15.59 19.78 -18.49
C SER A 129 16.17 20.49 -19.72
N ALA A 130 16.70 21.70 -19.56
CA ALA A 130 17.36 22.45 -20.64
C ALA A 130 18.81 21.99 -20.91
N LEU A 131 19.39 21.15 -20.03
CA LEU A 131 20.75 20.66 -20.16
C LEU A 131 20.84 19.44 -21.08
N GLY A 132 21.85 19.41 -21.97
CA GLY A 132 22.13 18.25 -22.82
C GLY A 132 22.62 17.01 -22.05
N GLU A 133 23.13 17.20 -20.84
CA GLU A 133 23.62 16.16 -19.93
C GLU A 133 22.49 15.49 -19.14
N VAL A 134 21.27 16.02 -19.23
CA VAL A 134 20.09 15.52 -18.52
C VAL A 134 19.14 14.85 -19.50
N GLN A 135 18.74 13.63 -19.21
CA GLN A 135 17.82 12.83 -20.01
C GLN A 135 16.37 13.03 -19.59
N HIS A 136 16.12 12.99 -18.28
CA HIS A 136 14.80 13.22 -17.68
C HIS A 136 14.90 14.00 -16.36
N VAL A 137 13.85 14.74 -16.07
CA VAL A 137 13.64 15.35 -14.75
C VAL A 137 12.20 15.11 -14.33
N SER A 138 12.01 14.70 -13.11
CA SER A 138 10.68 14.58 -12.48
C SER A 138 10.66 15.20 -11.09
N VAL A 139 9.48 15.60 -10.64
CA VAL A 139 9.26 16.05 -9.27
C VAL A 139 9.00 14.83 -8.38
N ASN A 140 9.38 14.93 -7.10
CA ASN A 140 9.10 13.86 -6.13
C ASN A 140 7.64 13.95 -5.69
N ARG A 141 6.76 13.19 -6.39
CA ARG A 141 5.32 13.22 -6.18
C ARG A 141 4.93 12.53 -4.87
N THR A 142 3.88 13.06 -4.27
CA THR A 142 3.23 12.42 -3.11
C THR A 142 2.42 11.21 -3.57
N ILE A 143 2.51 10.12 -2.82
CA ILE A 143 1.78 8.88 -3.04
C ILE A 143 0.80 8.70 -1.88
N HIS A 144 -0.41 8.25 -2.19
CA HIS A 144 -1.47 8.05 -1.23
C HIS A 144 -1.74 6.57 -0.97
N ARG A 145 -2.09 6.27 0.27
CA ARG A 145 -2.61 4.95 0.64
C ARG A 145 -3.93 4.72 -0.10
N ALA A 146 -4.09 3.53 -0.69
CA ALA A 146 -5.33 3.13 -1.33
C ALA A 146 -6.35 2.64 -0.29
N TYR A 147 -6.67 3.47 0.72
CA TYR A 147 -7.76 3.21 1.65
C TYR A 147 -8.57 4.50 1.90
N ASN A 148 -9.83 4.33 2.22
CA ASN A 148 -10.69 5.46 2.56
C ASN A 148 -10.25 6.05 3.91
N ALA A 149 -9.65 7.24 3.91
CA ALA A 149 -9.16 7.91 5.11
C ALA A 149 -10.27 8.18 6.16
N GLY A 150 -11.54 8.14 5.77
CA GLY A 150 -12.70 8.24 6.66
C GLY A 150 -13.06 6.93 7.38
N LYS A 151 -12.58 5.77 6.89
CA LYS A 151 -12.90 4.46 7.47
C LYS A 151 -11.66 3.88 8.14
N LYS A 152 -11.65 3.99 9.47
CA LYS A 152 -10.59 3.43 10.32
C LYS A 152 -10.77 1.94 10.50
N ALA A 153 -9.68 1.24 10.87
CA ALA A 153 -9.77 -0.14 11.34
C ALA A 153 -10.81 -0.28 12.45
N ALA A 154 -11.63 -1.34 12.39
CA ALA A 154 -12.56 -1.72 13.45
C ALA A 154 -11.91 -2.79 14.33
N PRO A 155 -11.35 -2.43 15.51
CA PRO A 155 -10.65 -3.37 16.38
C PRO A 155 -11.57 -4.47 16.91
N LEU A 156 -11.13 -5.72 16.88
CA LEU A 156 -11.79 -6.78 17.63
C LEU A 156 -11.50 -6.59 19.13
N SER A 157 -12.53 -6.54 19.97
CA SER A 157 -12.30 -6.35 21.40
C SER A 157 -11.61 -7.58 22.02
N ARG A 158 -10.75 -7.36 23.04
CA ARG A 158 -10.14 -8.47 23.80
C ARG A 158 -11.21 -9.38 24.41
N LYS A 159 -12.29 -8.79 24.92
CA LYS A 159 -13.42 -9.52 25.50
C LYS A 159 -14.07 -10.44 24.47
N THR A 160 -14.27 -9.99 23.24
CA THR A 160 -14.83 -10.79 22.15
C THR A 160 -13.89 -11.93 21.81
N LEU A 161 -12.59 -11.67 21.67
CA LEU A 161 -11.57 -12.71 21.42
C LEU A 161 -11.58 -13.79 22.52
N GLU A 162 -11.57 -13.38 23.80
CA GLU A 162 -11.62 -14.30 24.92
C GLU A 162 -12.91 -15.14 24.95
N ALA A 163 -14.05 -14.54 24.61
CA ALA A 163 -15.33 -15.25 24.50
C ALA A 163 -15.30 -16.32 23.40
N ILE A 164 -14.73 -16.00 22.23
CA ILE A 164 -14.55 -16.96 21.12
C ILE A 164 -13.63 -18.11 21.55
N GLN A 165 -12.51 -17.80 22.19
CA GLN A 165 -11.58 -18.81 22.73
C GLN A 165 -12.26 -19.74 23.75
N GLN A 166 -13.05 -19.21 24.68
CA GLN A 166 -13.79 -19.99 25.67
C GLN A 166 -14.86 -20.89 25.02
N GLN A 167 -15.64 -20.37 24.08
CA GLN A 167 -16.63 -21.19 23.34
C GLN A 167 -15.98 -22.36 22.62
N ARG A 168 -14.80 -22.14 22.04
CA ARG A 168 -14.05 -23.20 21.36
C ARG A 168 -13.52 -24.25 22.35
N ALA A 169 -12.97 -23.83 23.48
CA ALA A 169 -12.47 -24.74 24.52
C ALA A 169 -13.57 -25.66 25.10
N THR A 170 -14.86 -25.24 25.06
CA THR A 170 -16.00 -26.04 25.54
C THR A 170 -16.51 -27.04 24.51
N ARG A 171 -16.15 -26.92 23.23
CA ARG A 171 -16.54 -27.85 22.14
C ARG A 171 -15.57 -29.04 21.99
N THR A 172 -14.93 -29.47 23.06
CA THR A 172 -14.01 -30.60 23.04
C THR A 172 -14.71 -31.88 22.61
N GLY A 173 -14.31 -32.44 21.46
CA GLY A 173 -14.82 -33.72 20.94
C GLY A 173 -15.54 -33.66 19.59
N GLU A 174 -15.84 -32.46 19.06
CA GLU A 174 -16.29 -32.30 17.68
C GLU A 174 -15.07 -32.07 16.77
N ALA A 175 -14.98 -32.78 15.66
CA ALA A 175 -13.99 -32.45 14.62
C ALA A 175 -14.23 -31.02 14.15
N SER A 176 -13.15 -30.22 14.02
CA SER A 176 -13.25 -28.87 13.49
C SER A 176 -13.86 -28.92 12.08
N ALA A 177 -14.86 -28.06 11.82
CA ALA A 177 -15.39 -27.88 10.48
C ALA A 177 -14.41 -27.06 9.58
N TYR A 178 -13.29 -26.63 10.14
CA TYR A 178 -12.26 -25.82 9.46
C TYR A 178 -10.92 -26.56 9.45
N PRO A 179 -10.07 -26.33 8.43
CA PRO A 179 -8.84 -27.08 8.22
C PRO A 179 -7.73 -26.79 9.25
N PHE A 180 -7.80 -25.64 9.93
CA PHE A 180 -6.84 -25.20 10.94
C PHE A 180 -7.51 -24.90 12.27
N ASP A 181 -6.70 -24.85 13.33
CA ASP A 181 -7.18 -24.63 14.69
C ASP A 181 -7.11 -23.17 15.16
N ASP A 182 -6.84 -22.21 14.27
CA ASP A 182 -6.82 -20.79 14.56
C ASP A 182 -8.20 -20.29 14.97
N VAL A 183 -8.25 -19.59 16.10
CA VAL A 183 -9.53 -19.34 16.79
C VAL A 183 -10.48 -18.43 16.03
N LEU A 184 -9.95 -17.56 15.17
CA LEU A 184 -10.71 -16.57 14.39
C LEU A 184 -10.97 -17.02 12.94
N LEU A 185 -10.45 -18.17 12.46
CA LEU A 185 -10.71 -18.65 11.11
C LEU A 185 -12.22 -18.75 10.77
N PRO A 186 -13.12 -19.14 11.69
CA PRO A 186 -14.55 -19.12 11.41
C PRO A 186 -15.15 -17.74 11.11
N GLN A 187 -14.49 -16.64 11.45
CA GLN A 187 -14.89 -15.26 11.13
C GLN A 187 -14.26 -14.74 9.84
N GLN A 188 -13.34 -15.48 9.26
CA GLN A 188 -12.62 -15.10 8.03
C GLN A 188 -13.34 -15.64 6.79
N TRP A 189 -14.52 -15.06 6.48
CA TRP A 189 -15.31 -15.44 5.30
C TRP A 189 -14.51 -15.34 4.01
N HIS A 190 -13.54 -14.43 3.94
CA HIS A 190 -12.71 -14.20 2.78
C HIS A 190 -11.72 -15.35 2.47
N LEU A 191 -11.46 -16.23 3.43
CA LEU A 191 -10.65 -17.45 3.26
C LEU A 191 -11.51 -18.71 3.12
N VAL A 192 -12.63 -18.79 3.89
CA VAL A 192 -13.56 -19.93 3.90
C VAL A 192 -15.00 -19.44 4.09
N ASN A 193 -15.75 -19.29 3.00
CA ASN A 193 -17.12 -18.81 3.02
C ASN A 193 -18.14 -19.97 2.94
N ARG A 194 -18.82 -20.22 4.03
CA ARG A 194 -19.85 -21.28 4.13
C ARG A 194 -21.25 -20.80 3.70
N GLY A 195 -21.42 -19.57 3.22
CA GLY A 195 -22.72 -19.02 2.80
C GLY A 195 -23.73 -18.82 3.94
N ASN A 196 -23.30 -18.85 5.19
CA ASN A 196 -24.15 -18.80 6.37
C ASN A 196 -24.09 -17.48 7.14
N MET A 197 -23.42 -16.47 6.59
CA MET A 197 -23.26 -15.15 7.19
C MET A 197 -24.27 -14.15 6.61
N PHE A 198 -24.41 -13.00 7.26
CA PHE A 198 -25.16 -11.84 6.78
C PHE A 198 -26.62 -12.12 6.40
N GLY A 199 -27.30 -13.00 7.18
CA GLY A 199 -28.72 -13.29 6.96
C GLY A 199 -29.04 -13.87 5.56
N GLY A 200 -28.06 -14.55 4.93
CA GLY A 200 -28.21 -15.16 3.61
C GLY A 200 -27.72 -14.29 2.44
N LYS A 201 -27.04 -13.16 2.73
CA LYS A 201 -26.36 -12.35 1.71
C LYS A 201 -24.90 -12.77 1.46
N SER A 202 -24.44 -13.88 2.03
CA SER A 202 -23.18 -14.52 1.66
C SER A 202 -23.45 -15.72 0.77
N ILE A 203 -22.54 -15.99 -0.16
CA ILE A 203 -22.62 -17.11 -1.09
C ILE A 203 -21.49 -18.08 -0.78
N VAL A 204 -21.78 -19.37 -0.77
CA VAL A 204 -20.77 -20.42 -0.56
C VAL A 204 -19.66 -20.25 -1.59
N ASP A 205 -18.42 -20.41 -1.13
CA ASP A 205 -17.21 -20.28 -1.95
C ASP A 205 -16.95 -18.87 -2.54
N ALA A 206 -17.70 -17.83 -2.11
CA ALA A 206 -17.37 -16.44 -2.41
C ALA A 206 -16.20 -15.98 -1.52
N ASP A 207 -15.03 -16.58 -1.77
CA ASP A 207 -13.76 -16.41 -1.07
C ASP A 207 -12.59 -16.69 -2.04
N VAL A 208 -11.38 -16.89 -1.53
CA VAL A 208 -10.20 -17.24 -2.34
C VAL A 208 -9.91 -18.75 -2.36
N GLN A 209 -10.85 -19.59 -1.94
CA GLN A 209 -10.82 -21.06 -1.98
C GLN A 209 -9.56 -21.68 -1.33
N CYS A 210 -9.12 -21.10 -0.23
CA CYS A 210 -7.91 -21.53 0.48
C CYS A 210 -8.00 -22.97 0.97
N GLU A 211 -9.18 -23.45 1.39
CA GLU A 211 -9.35 -24.77 1.98
C GLU A 211 -8.84 -25.89 1.06
N GLN A 212 -9.11 -25.78 -0.23
CA GLN A 212 -8.64 -26.75 -1.23
C GLN A 212 -7.16 -26.52 -1.56
N ALA A 213 -6.72 -25.28 -1.61
CA ALA A 213 -5.34 -24.93 -1.90
C ALA A 213 -4.39 -25.41 -0.78
N TRP A 214 -4.80 -25.35 0.48
CA TRP A 214 -4.01 -25.80 1.63
C TRP A 214 -3.77 -27.31 1.69
N GLU A 215 -4.54 -28.12 0.96
CA GLU A 215 -4.24 -29.55 0.75
C GLU A 215 -2.97 -29.75 -0.10
N LEU A 216 -2.62 -28.77 -0.94
CA LEU A 216 -1.47 -28.81 -1.85
C LEU A 216 -0.23 -28.15 -1.25
N SER A 217 -0.39 -26.95 -0.69
CA SER A 217 0.65 -26.14 -0.07
C SER A 217 0.03 -25.19 0.97
N THR A 218 0.78 -24.88 2.02
CA THR A 218 0.41 -23.84 3.00
C THR A 218 1.38 -22.66 2.99
N GLY A 219 2.34 -22.64 2.04
CA GLY A 219 3.40 -21.65 1.93
C GLY A 219 4.79 -22.27 2.05
N ASP A 220 5.81 -21.56 1.62
CA ASP A 220 7.22 -21.97 1.66
C ASP A 220 8.10 -20.75 1.98
N GLU A 221 9.03 -20.91 2.92
CA GLU A 221 9.89 -19.81 3.40
C GLU A 221 10.86 -19.25 2.33
N SER A 222 11.05 -19.97 1.23
CA SER A 222 11.85 -19.48 0.10
C SER A 222 11.13 -18.40 -0.73
N ILE A 223 9.82 -18.22 -0.53
CA ILE A 223 9.03 -17.22 -1.22
C ILE A 223 8.91 -15.97 -0.37
N VAL A 224 9.40 -14.85 -0.89
CA VAL A 224 9.41 -13.56 -0.19
C VAL A 224 8.41 -12.60 -0.84
N VAL A 225 7.53 -12.04 -0.04
CA VAL A 225 6.60 -10.97 -0.40
C VAL A 225 7.05 -9.67 0.25
N ALA A 226 7.37 -8.67 -0.55
CA ALA A 226 7.66 -7.33 -0.04
C ALA A 226 6.36 -6.53 0.13
N VAL A 227 6.08 -6.12 1.35
CA VAL A 227 4.94 -5.27 1.70
C VAL A 227 5.40 -3.82 1.71
N LEU A 228 5.04 -3.07 0.67
CA LEU A 228 5.32 -1.65 0.52
C LEU A 228 4.15 -0.86 1.12
N ASP A 229 4.23 -0.50 2.40
CA ASP A 229 3.08 0.03 3.16
C ASP A 229 3.53 0.84 4.40
N GLU A 230 2.65 1.00 5.39
CA GLU A 230 3.05 1.30 6.77
C GLU A 230 3.94 0.17 7.32
N GLY A 231 4.66 0.44 8.41
CA GLY A 231 5.45 -0.58 9.07
C GLY A 231 4.62 -1.78 9.52
N VAL A 232 5.13 -2.97 9.29
CA VAL A 232 4.54 -4.22 9.81
C VAL A 232 4.99 -4.44 11.25
N MET A 233 4.06 -4.77 12.14
CA MET A 233 4.41 -5.15 13.52
C MET A 233 5.16 -6.49 13.53
N ILE A 234 6.48 -6.43 13.45
CA ILE A 234 7.38 -7.59 13.32
C ILE A 234 7.29 -8.57 14.49
N GLU A 235 6.85 -8.11 15.66
CA GLU A 235 6.72 -8.91 16.89
C GLU A 235 5.32 -9.50 17.07
N HIS A 236 4.37 -9.25 16.14
CA HIS A 236 3.01 -9.76 16.24
C HIS A 236 3.02 -11.29 16.37
N PRO A 237 2.31 -11.90 17.32
CA PRO A 237 2.36 -13.35 17.57
C PRO A 237 2.12 -14.21 16.33
N ASP A 238 1.20 -13.78 15.46
CA ASP A 238 0.86 -14.48 14.22
C ASP A 238 1.79 -14.16 13.04
N LEU A 239 2.65 -13.14 13.12
CA LEU A 239 3.51 -12.72 12.00
C LEU A 239 4.99 -13.02 12.20
N LYS A 240 5.48 -12.97 13.45
CA LYS A 240 6.91 -12.99 13.78
C LYS A 240 7.70 -14.15 13.16
N ASN A 241 7.09 -15.32 12.99
CA ASN A 241 7.74 -16.51 12.42
C ASN A 241 7.86 -16.42 10.88
N ASN A 242 7.03 -15.59 10.25
CA ASN A 242 6.98 -15.39 8.82
C ASN A 242 7.58 -14.06 8.37
N MET A 243 8.25 -13.33 9.26
CA MET A 243 9.04 -12.18 8.84
C MET A 243 10.30 -12.63 8.08
N TRP A 244 10.60 -11.91 7.00
CA TRP A 244 11.87 -12.03 6.30
C TRP A 244 13.00 -11.51 7.19
N VAL A 245 14.17 -12.13 7.12
CA VAL A 245 15.33 -11.75 7.93
C VAL A 245 16.57 -11.65 7.05
N ASN A 246 17.21 -10.48 7.04
CA ASN A 246 18.57 -10.32 6.55
C ASN A 246 19.56 -10.78 7.65
N GLU A 247 20.05 -12.00 7.53
CA GLU A 247 20.95 -12.60 8.53
C GLU A 247 22.33 -11.94 8.58
N ASN A 248 22.68 -11.12 7.58
CA ASN A 248 23.96 -10.42 7.52
C ASN A 248 23.93 -9.08 8.26
N GLU A 249 22.75 -8.64 8.72
CA GLU A 249 22.53 -7.39 9.40
C GLU A 249 22.26 -7.55 10.90
N ILE A 250 22.44 -6.47 11.66
CA ILE A 250 22.18 -6.41 13.10
C ILE A 250 21.08 -5.38 13.35
N TYR A 251 19.95 -5.82 13.90
CA TYR A 251 18.80 -4.97 14.17
C TYR A 251 19.18 -3.76 15.05
N ARG A 252 18.71 -2.58 14.63
CA ARG A 252 19.04 -1.29 15.26
C ARG A 252 20.54 -0.92 15.19
N SER A 253 21.30 -1.55 14.33
CA SER A 253 22.66 -1.12 14.01
C SER A 253 22.61 0.15 13.14
N HIS A 254 23.61 1.02 13.33
CA HIS A 254 23.86 2.15 12.44
C HIS A 254 24.94 1.82 11.41
N LYS A 255 25.20 0.55 11.20
CA LYS A 255 26.16 0.06 10.21
C LYS A 255 25.42 -0.77 9.17
N ASP A 256 25.80 -0.59 7.96
CA ASP A 256 25.54 -1.46 6.84
C ASP A 256 26.62 -2.55 6.85
N ASN A 257 26.26 -3.78 7.25
CA ASN A 257 27.25 -4.85 7.44
C ASN A 257 27.40 -5.69 6.16
N ASP A 258 26.40 -5.73 5.28
CA ASP A 258 26.44 -6.49 4.03
C ASP A 258 26.76 -5.64 2.81
N GLY A 259 26.84 -4.30 2.96
CA GLY A 259 27.26 -3.38 1.93
C GLY A 259 26.22 -3.12 0.87
N ASN A 260 24.92 -3.29 1.19
CA ASN A 260 23.81 -3.07 0.27
C ASN A 260 23.34 -1.61 0.20
N GLY A 261 23.87 -0.73 1.06
CA GLY A 261 23.51 0.68 1.19
C GLY A 261 22.42 0.96 2.22
N TYR A 262 21.92 -0.06 2.93
CA TYR A 262 20.84 0.04 3.92
C TYR A 262 21.27 -0.49 5.28
N GLN A 263 21.49 0.39 6.25
CA GLN A 263 22.02 0.02 7.55
C GLN A 263 20.95 -0.60 8.46
N GLY A 264 21.24 -1.77 9.02
CA GLY A 264 20.43 -2.44 10.03
C GLY A 264 19.10 -2.99 9.52
N ASP A 265 18.98 -3.29 8.24
CA ASP A 265 17.77 -3.72 7.52
C ASP A 265 17.39 -5.18 7.73
N VAL A 266 17.33 -5.62 8.99
CA VAL A 266 17.10 -7.03 9.37
C VAL A 266 15.72 -7.54 8.91
N TYR A 267 14.66 -6.73 9.01
CA TYR A 267 13.29 -7.14 8.64
C TYR A 267 12.74 -6.40 7.42
N GLY A 268 13.61 -5.71 6.69
CA GLY A 268 13.30 -4.74 5.66
C GLY A 268 13.78 -3.36 6.07
N TYR A 269 13.22 -2.31 5.49
CA TYR A 269 13.73 -0.95 5.69
C TYR A 269 12.62 0.10 5.74
N ASN A 270 12.79 1.12 6.58
CA ASN A 270 11.93 2.30 6.64
C ASN A 270 12.51 3.38 5.71
N PHE A 271 11.96 3.49 4.51
CA PHE A 271 12.40 4.44 3.48
C PHE A 271 11.96 5.88 3.74
N VAL A 272 11.01 6.09 4.66
CA VAL A 272 10.57 7.44 5.09
C VAL A 272 11.59 8.05 6.04
N LYS A 273 12.04 7.27 7.02
CA LYS A 273 13.00 7.69 8.05
C LYS A 273 14.45 7.32 7.73
N ASN A 274 14.67 6.62 6.62
CA ASN A 274 15.99 6.14 6.17
C ASN A 274 16.72 5.33 7.25
N THR A 275 16.09 4.27 7.75
CA THR A 275 16.59 3.42 8.84
C THR A 275 16.09 1.99 8.74
N GLY A 276 16.88 1.00 9.20
CA GLY A 276 16.45 -0.40 9.34
C GLY A 276 15.46 -0.64 10.51
N VAL A 277 15.08 0.41 11.24
CA VAL A 277 14.07 0.30 12.31
C VAL A 277 12.69 0.48 11.70
N ILE A 278 11.94 -0.62 11.62
CA ILE A 278 10.53 -0.58 11.22
C ILE A 278 9.71 0.00 12.37
N SER A 279 8.85 0.99 12.09
CA SER A 279 7.90 1.58 13.04
C SER A 279 6.47 1.35 12.57
N TRP A 280 5.62 0.87 13.45
CA TRP A 280 4.20 0.55 13.20
C TRP A 280 3.23 1.24 14.15
N ASP A 281 3.76 2.09 15.02
CA ASP A 281 3.08 2.77 16.10
C ASP A 281 3.34 4.29 16.10
N ASP A 282 3.74 4.84 14.96
CA ASP A 282 3.85 6.27 14.78
C ASP A 282 2.46 6.93 14.92
N VAL A 283 2.44 8.18 15.38
CA VAL A 283 1.19 8.94 15.48
C VAL A 283 0.53 9.01 14.10
N SER A 284 -0.75 8.66 14.03
CA SER A 284 -1.55 8.55 12.79
C SER A 284 -1.33 7.29 11.95
N ASP A 285 -0.46 6.37 12.34
CA ASP A 285 -0.45 5.04 11.74
C ASP A 285 -1.76 4.31 12.05
N THR A 286 -2.27 3.61 11.05
CA THR A 286 -3.58 2.94 11.11
C THR A 286 -3.48 1.45 11.35
N GLY A 287 -2.26 0.89 11.30
CA GLY A 287 -1.98 -0.53 11.32
C GLY A 287 -2.19 -1.23 9.98
N HIS A 288 -2.32 -0.45 8.90
CA HIS A 288 -2.65 -0.93 7.57
C HIS A 288 -1.62 -1.96 7.07
N GLY A 289 -0.31 -1.67 7.15
CA GLY A 289 0.72 -2.62 6.72
C GLY A 289 0.72 -3.94 7.51
N THR A 290 0.42 -3.88 8.82
CA THR A 290 0.27 -5.08 9.64
C THR A 290 -0.96 -5.90 9.22
N HIS A 291 -2.07 -5.22 8.87
CA HIS A 291 -3.29 -5.87 8.41
C HIS A 291 -3.08 -6.58 7.07
N VAL A 292 -2.45 -5.91 6.13
CA VAL A 292 -2.06 -6.45 4.81
C VAL A 292 -1.17 -7.68 4.96
N ALA A 293 -0.12 -7.60 5.80
CA ALA A 293 0.79 -8.72 6.05
C ALA A 293 0.07 -9.94 6.64
N GLY A 294 -0.93 -9.71 7.52
CA GLY A 294 -1.72 -10.79 8.13
C GLY A 294 -2.55 -11.58 7.14
N VAL A 295 -3.14 -10.94 6.12
CA VAL A 295 -3.88 -11.63 5.05
C VAL A 295 -2.97 -12.59 4.28
N ILE A 296 -1.72 -12.20 4.05
CA ILE A 296 -0.76 -12.99 3.27
C ILE A 296 -0.18 -14.15 4.09
N ALA A 297 0.33 -13.85 5.30
CA ALA A 297 1.29 -14.72 5.97
C ALA A 297 1.15 -14.81 7.50
N ALA A 298 -0.04 -14.54 8.10
CA ALA A 298 -0.26 -14.92 9.50
C ALA A 298 -0.08 -16.44 9.64
N GLN A 299 0.58 -16.89 10.72
CA GLN A 299 0.92 -18.30 10.93
C GLN A 299 -0.35 -19.16 11.08
N ASN A 300 -0.57 -20.12 10.20
CA ASN A 300 -1.72 -21.01 10.24
C ASN A 300 -1.53 -22.16 11.25
N ASP A 301 -2.63 -22.69 11.79
CA ASP A 301 -2.68 -23.90 12.63
C ASP A 301 -1.77 -23.76 13.87
N ASN A 302 -1.70 -22.56 14.44
CA ASN A 302 -0.91 -22.24 15.63
C ASN A 302 -1.76 -22.11 16.90
N GLY A 303 -3.08 -22.28 16.79
CA GLY A 303 -4.05 -22.28 17.89
C GLY A 303 -4.40 -20.89 18.43
N ILE A 304 -3.92 -19.81 17.80
CA ILE A 304 -4.21 -18.43 18.17
C ILE A 304 -4.73 -17.64 16.96
N GLY A 305 -5.35 -16.50 17.20
CA GLY A 305 -5.65 -15.48 16.19
C GLY A 305 -6.29 -15.98 14.91
N ILE A 306 -5.71 -15.59 13.80
CA ILE A 306 -6.24 -15.76 12.45
C ILE A 306 -5.43 -16.77 11.64
N SER A 307 -6.05 -17.26 10.55
CA SER A 307 -5.33 -17.91 9.44
C SER A 307 -5.02 -16.91 8.34
N SER A 308 -4.13 -17.29 7.42
CA SER A 308 -3.77 -16.53 6.23
C SER A 308 -3.64 -17.45 5.02
N ILE A 309 -3.44 -16.85 3.84
CA ILE A 309 -3.39 -17.61 2.60
C ILE A 309 -2.14 -18.51 2.53
N ALA A 310 -0.98 -17.97 2.92
CA ALA A 310 0.31 -18.64 2.73
C ALA A 310 1.19 -18.68 4.02
N GLY A 311 0.55 -18.71 5.19
CA GLY A 311 1.19 -18.56 6.51
C GLY A 311 1.90 -19.80 7.06
N GLY A 312 2.04 -20.88 6.29
CA GLY A 312 2.62 -22.12 6.78
C GLY A 312 1.63 -22.97 7.57
N ARG A 313 2.13 -23.84 8.45
CA ARG A 313 1.27 -24.71 9.29
C ARG A 313 1.95 -25.08 10.61
N GLY A 314 1.32 -24.80 11.73
CA GLY A 314 1.85 -25.12 13.05
C GLY A 314 3.21 -24.46 13.29
N ASN A 315 4.27 -25.26 13.38
CA ASN A 315 5.64 -24.75 13.52
C ASN A 315 6.42 -24.64 12.19
N ILE A 316 5.78 -24.99 11.06
CA ILE A 316 6.39 -24.86 9.73
C ILE A 316 6.08 -23.46 9.22
N PRO A 317 7.09 -22.64 8.96
CA PRO A 317 6.85 -21.27 8.47
C PRO A 317 6.23 -21.29 7.07
N GLY A 318 5.49 -20.23 6.78
CA GLY A 318 4.98 -19.93 5.46
C GLY A 318 5.92 -19.06 4.65
N VAL A 319 5.33 -18.30 3.72
CA VAL A 319 6.07 -17.29 2.93
C VAL A 319 6.58 -16.17 3.85
N LYS A 320 7.63 -15.51 3.43
CA LYS A 320 8.29 -14.48 4.22
C LYS A 320 7.81 -13.08 3.85
N ILE A 321 7.52 -12.26 4.85
CA ILE A 321 7.14 -10.84 4.71
C ILE A 321 8.36 -9.96 4.91
N MET A 322 8.74 -9.21 3.86
CA MET A 322 9.74 -8.15 3.93
C MET A 322 9.01 -6.82 4.11
N SER A 323 9.26 -6.12 5.25
CA SER A 323 8.59 -4.84 5.54
C SER A 323 9.34 -3.69 4.87
N CYS A 324 8.83 -3.22 3.75
CA CYS A 324 9.33 -2.05 3.02
C CYS A 324 8.48 -0.83 3.37
N GLN A 325 8.82 -0.14 4.47
CA GLN A 325 7.99 0.94 4.99
C GLN A 325 8.12 2.21 4.15
N ILE A 326 7.04 2.61 3.46
CA ILE A 326 6.94 3.82 2.63
C ILE A 326 5.98 4.86 3.18
N PHE A 327 5.22 4.53 4.22
CA PHE A 327 4.38 5.44 5.00
C PHE A 327 4.74 5.37 6.48
N SER A 328 4.73 6.51 7.18
CA SER A 328 5.09 6.58 8.61
C SER A 328 4.36 7.77 9.25
N GLY A 329 3.35 7.48 10.06
CA GLY A 329 2.52 8.51 10.70
C GLY A 329 1.85 9.43 9.69
N ASP A 330 1.96 10.74 9.94
CA ASP A 330 1.43 11.78 9.03
C ASP A 330 2.31 12.02 7.78
N ALA A 331 3.50 11.41 7.73
CA ALA A 331 4.36 11.54 6.57
C ALA A 331 3.78 10.74 5.40
N ALA A 332 3.34 11.46 4.38
CA ALA A 332 2.92 10.86 3.12
C ALA A 332 4.09 10.10 2.47
N GLY A 333 3.77 8.99 1.81
CA GLY A 333 4.71 8.35 0.91
C GLY A 333 5.05 9.27 -0.27
N ASN A 334 6.17 9.02 -0.89
CA ASN A 334 6.58 9.77 -2.08
C ASN A 334 7.29 8.84 -3.09
N ALA A 335 7.39 9.30 -4.33
CA ALA A 335 7.99 8.55 -5.42
C ALA A 335 9.41 8.07 -5.08
N LEU A 336 10.25 8.92 -4.46
CA LEU A 336 11.63 8.57 -4.11
C LEU A 336 11.70 7.41 -3.10
N SER A 337 10.90 7.44 -2.03
CA SER A 337 10.86 6.34 -1.04
C SER A 337 10.35 5.04 -1.67
N THR A 338 9.37 5.14 -2.54
CA THR A 338 8.73 3.99 -3.19
C THR A 338 9.67 3.31 -4.19
N VAL A 339 10.34 4.06 -5.06
CA VAL A 339 11.27 3.45 -6.03
C VAL A 339 12.48 2.80 -5.36
N LYS A 340 12.98 3.40 -4.27
CA LYS A 340 14.00 2.77 -3.44
C LYS A 340 13.53 1.45 -2.85
N ALA A 341 12.28 1.39 -2.34
CA ALA A 341 11.67 0.19 -1.79
C ALA A 341 11.49 -0.91 -2.85
N ILE A 342 11.04 -0.55 -4.05
CA ILE A 342 10.85 -1.49 -5.17
C ILE A 342 12.18 -2.15 -5.56
N LYS A 343 13.22 -1.34 -5.79
CA LYS A 343 14.54 -1.89 -6.14
C LYS A 343 15.13 -2.72 -5.01
N TYR A 344 15.05 -2.23 -3.76
CA TYR A 344 15.50 -2.97 -2.57
C TYR A 344 14.84 -4.34 -2.47
N ALA A 345 13.53 -4.42 -2.70
CA ALA A 345 12.78 -5.67 -2.68
C ALA A 345 13.32 -6.68 -3.71
N ALA A 346 13.55 -6.26 -4.96
CA ALA A 346 14.15 -7.09 -6.01
C ALA A 346 15.54 -7.60 -5.63
N ASP A 347 16.37 -6.69 -5.11
CA ASP A 347 17.77 -6.97 -4.78
C ASP A 347 17.93 -7.93 -3.57
N ASN A 348 16.92 -7.99 -2.71
CA ASN A 348 16.90 -8.82 -1.50
C ASN A 348 15.96 -10.03 -1.60
N GLY A 349 15.56 -10.41 -2.83
CA GLY A 349 14.95 -11.71 -3.12
C GLY A 349 13.43 -11.76 -3.03
N ALA A 350 12.73 -10.63 -2.90
CA ALA A 350 11.28 -10.62 -3.03
C ALA A 350 10.87 -10.93 -4.47
N VAL A 351 9.83 -11.75 -4.63
CA VAL A 351 9.26 -12.14 -5.94
C VAL A 351 7.85 -11.62 -6.14
N VAL A 352 7.23 -11.08 -5.09
CA VAL A 352 5.94 -10.42 -5.12
C VAL A 352 6.08 -9.06 -4.43
N LEU A 353 5.67 -7.99 -5.13
CA LEU A 353 5.41 -6.68 -4.53
C LEU A 353 3.94 -6.59 -4.16
N GLN A 354 3.67 -6.35 -2.89
CA GLN A 354 2.36 -6.05 -2.35
C GLN A 354 2.23 -4.54 -2.18
N CYS A 355 1.38 -3.91 -2.99
CA CYS A 355 1.24 -2.46 -3.10
C CYS A 355 -0.21 -2.01 -2.89
N SER A 356 -0.59 -1.75 -1.63
CA SER A 356 -1.92 -1.23 -1.29
C SER A 356 -1.95 0.30 -1.31
N TRP A 357 -1.45 0.89 -2.37
CA TRP A 357 -1.32 2.34 -2.59
C TRP A 357 -1.35 2.67 -4.09
N GLY A 358 -1.49 3.95 -4.43
CA GLY A 358 -1.46 4.43 -5.81
C GLY A 358 -1.84 5.91 -5.89
N TYR A 359 -1.98 6.38 -7.12
CA TYR A 359 -2.61 7.67 -7.41
C TYR A 359 -4.12 7.52 -7.51
N VAL A 360 -4.85 8.57 -7.16
CA VAL A 360 -6.30 8.64 -7.39
C VAL A 360 -6.60 8.36 -8.86
N SER A 361 -7.66 7.60 -9.15
CA SER A 361 -8.03 7.30 -10.54
C SER A 361 -8.20 8.57 -11.36
N GLY A 362 -7.69 8.57 -12.60
CA GLY A 362 -7.86 9.67 -13.55
C GLY A 362 -9.31 9.96 -13.93
N LEU A 363 -10.24 9.07 -13.58
CA LEU A 363 -11.68 9.22 -13.79
C LEU A 363 -12.49 9.32 -12.48
N ALA A 364 -11.81 9.50 -11.34
CA ALA A 364 -12.47 9.72 -10.06
C ALA A 364 -13.28 11.02 -10.04
N ASN A 365 -14.28 11.08 -9.17
CA ASN A 365 -15.07 12.29 -8.96
C ASN A 365 -14.22 13.37 -8.26
N SER A 366 -13.80 14.40 -8.98
CA SER A 366 -12.96 15.47 -8.45
C SER A 366 -13.59 16.30 -7.33
N TYR A 367 -14.93 16.34 -7.22
CA TYR A 367 -15.61 17.00 -6.11
C TYR A 367 -15.47 16.26 -4.79
N GLU A 368 -15.27 14.93 -4.86
CA GLU A 368 -15.16 14.05 -3.70
C GLU A 368 -13.69 13.77 -3.34
N TRP A 369 -12.85 13.62 -4.35
CA TRP A 369 -11.48 13.12 -4.22
C TRP A 369 -10.38 14.17 -4.51
N GLY A 370 -10.78 15.39 -4.91
CA GLY A 370 -9.83 16.43 -5.26
C GLY A 370 -9.18 16.20 -6.63
N ASP A 371 -7.86 16.31 -6.71
CA ASP A 371 -7.16 16.19 -7.98
C ASP A 371 -7.17 14.75 -8.49
N GLN A 372 -7.55 14.62 -9.77
CA GLN A 372 -7.53 13.35 -10.49
C GLN A 372 -6.09 12.99 -10.85
N GLY A 373 -5.76 11.71 -10.77
CA GLY A 373 -4.50 11.18 -11.26
C GLY A 373 -4.46 11.04 -12.79
N PHE A 374 -3.67 10.11 -13.26
CA PHE A 374 -3.42 9.88 -14.69
C PHE A 374 -4.57 9.13 -15.35
N LYS A 375 -4.86 9.47 -16.61
CA LYS A 375 -5.92 8.85 -17.42
C LYS A 375 -5.42 7.78 -18.36
N THR A 376 -4.14 7.82 -18.69
CA THR A 376 -3.49 6.84 -19.58
C THR A 376 -2.15 6.41 -19.02
N GLN A 377 -1.70 5.23 -19.40
CA GLN A 377 -0.37 4.72 -19.06
C GLN A 377 0.72 5.64 -19.58
N GLU A 378 0.56 6.17 -20.80
CA GLU A 378 1.52 7.08 -21.41
C GLU A 378 1.68 8.38 -20.59
N GLU A 379 0.57 8.96 -20.11
CA GLU A 379 0.62 10.15 -19.22
C GLU A 379 1.40 9.85 -17.94
N TRP A 380 1.13 8.70 -17.31
CA TRP A 380 1.83 8.31 -16.09
C TRP A 380 3.31 8.02 -16.35
N GLU A 381 3.66 7.25 -17.37
CA GLU A 381 5.04 6.93 -17.69
C GLU A 381 5.89 8.16 -18.05
N GLN A 382 5.28 9.14 -18.72
CA GLN A 382 5.95 10.43 -18.99
C GLN A 382 6.15 11.28 -17.74
N ALA A 383 5.19 11.30 -16.83
CA ALA A 383 5.25 12.08 -15.61
C ALA A 383 6.08 11.41 -14.50
N CYS A 384 6.15 10.08 -14.48
CA CYS A 384 6.77 9.25 -13.44
C CYS A 384 7.78 8.23 -14.00
N PRO A 385 8.74 8.65 -14.85
CA PRO A 385 9.63 7.71 -15.55
C PRO A 385 10.48 6.87 -14.59
N LEU A 386 10.86 7.41 -13.42
CA LEU A 386 11.62 6.66 -12.41
C LEU A 386 10.80 5.55 -11.77
N GLU A 387 9.49 5.78 -11.52
CA GLU A 387 8.59 4.74 -10.99
C GLU A 387 8.43 3.60 -12.00
N LYS A 388 8.23 3.96 -13.27
CA LYS A 388 8.20 3.00 -14.38
C LYS A 388 9.46 2.13 -14.40
N GLU A 389 10.64 2.76 -14.46
CA GLU A 389 11.92 2.06 -14.54
C GLU A 389 12.19 1.18 -13.31
N ALA A 390 11.80 1.61 -12.11
CA ALA A 390 11.92 0.80 -10.90
C ALA A 390 11.00 -0.44 -10.92
N LEU A 391 9.76 -0.28 -11.42
CA LEU A 391 8.83 -1.41 -11.60
C LEU A 391 9.33 -2.38 -12.67
N GLU A 392 9.79 -1.88 -13.81
CA GLU A 392 10.42 -2.71 -14.86
C GLU A 392 11.64 -3.46 -14.31
N TYR A 393 12.46 -2.79 -13.49
CA TYR A 393 13.58 -3.46 -12.81
C TYR A 393 13.11 -4.63 -11.95
N PHE A 394 12.09 -4.45 -11.12
CA PHE A 394 11.55 -5.53 -10.31
C PHE A 394 10.96 -6.66 -11.16
N ILE A 395 10.14 -6.33 -12.14
CA ILE A 395 9.47 -7.31 -13.00
C ILE A 395 10.48 -8.18 -13.77
N HIS A 396 11.60 -7.60 -14.17
CA HIS A 396 12.60 -8.32 -14.98
C HIS A 396 13.76 -8.93 -14.18
N ASN A 397 14.09 -8.38 -13.00
CA ASN A 397 15.29 -8.76 -12.25
C ASN A 397 15.02 -9.44 -10.90
N ALA A 398 13.76 -9.47 -10.42
CA ALA A 398 13.41 -10.27 -9.25
C ALA A 398 13.40 -11.78 -9.59
N GLY A 399 13.38 -12.60 -8.55
CA GLY A 399 13.38 -14.05 -8.73
C GLY A 399 14.70 -14.60 -9.29
N SER A 400 14.63 -15.75 -9.91
CA SER A 400 15.83 -16.45 -10.43
C SER A 400 15.43 -17.50 -11.47
N PRO A 401 16.23 -17.68 -12.54
CA PRO A 401 16.03 -18.77 -13.51
C PRO A 401 16.13 -20.18 -12.89
N ASN A 402 16.68 -20.29 -11.68
CA ASN A 402 16.77 -21.55 -10.93
C ASN A 402 15.68 -21.66 -9.84
N GLY A 403 14.89 -20.62 -9.62
CA GLY A 403 13.78 -20.56 -8.66
C GLY A 403 12.43 -20.94 -9.30
N PRO A 404 11.35 -20.80 -8.55
CA PRO A 404 9.99 -21.05 -9.07
C PRO A 404 9.51 -19.97 -10.05
N ILE A 405 10.13 -18.79 -10.03
CA ILE A 405 9.83 -17.68 -10.94
C ILE A 405 11.08 -16.91 -11.33
N GLU A 406 11.16 -16.53 -12.59
CA GLU A 406 12.08 -15.55 -13.16
C GLU A 406 11.30 -14.27 -13.48
N GLY A 407 11.75 -13.14 -12.92
CA GLY A 407 11.00 -11.90 -12.83
C GLY A 407 10.14 -11.83 -11.57
N GLY A 408 9.45 -10.71 -11.37
CA GLY A 408 8.62 -10.42 -10.22
C GLY A 408 7.19 -10.05 -10.57
N LEU A 409 6.28 -10.24 -9.63
CA LEU A 409 4.86 -9.88 -9.75
C LEU A 409 4.60 -8.59 -8.99
N ALA A 410 4.25 -7.51 -9.66
CA ALA A 410 3.86 -6.24 -9.07
C ALA A 410 2.34 -6.17 -8.95
N ILE A 411 1.82 -6.27 -7.71
CA ILE A 411 0.39 -6.39 -7.42
C ILE A 411 -0.07 -5.15 -6.66
N PHE A 412 -1.10 -4.47 -7.21
CA PHE A 412 -1.59 -3.19 -6.73
C PHE A 412 -3.07 -3.22 -6.40
N ALA A 413 -3.46 -2.42 -5.40
CA ALA A 413 -4.87 -2.09 -5.18
C ALA A 413 -5.41 -1.24 -6.33
N GLY A 414 -6.62 -1.54 -6.81
CA GLY A 414 -7.23 -0.85 -7.95
C GLY A 414 -7.76 0.55 -7.65
N GLY A 415 -7.92 0.90 -6.35
CA GLY A 415 -8.47 2.18 -5.88
C GLY A 415 -9.90 2.08 -5.33
N ASN A 416 -10.29 3.08 -4.53
CA ASN A 416 -11.53 3.07 -3.74
C ASN A 416 -12.46 4.26 -4.04
N GLU A 417 -12.34 4.83 -5.22
CA GLU A 417 -13.05 6.02 -5.66
C GLU A 417 -14.40 5.71 -6.34
N ASN A 418 -14.79 4.41 -6.44
CA ASN A 418 -15.92 3.97 -7.27
C ASN A 418 -15.79 4.52 -8.70
N ALA A 419 -14.58 4.59 -9.21
CA ALA A 419 -14.26 5.14 -10.52
C ALA A 419 -14.24 4.06 -11.61
N PRO A 420 -14.63 4.41 -12.86
CA PRO A 420 -14.65 3.46 -13.97
C PRO A 420 -13.28 3.23 -14.59
N MET A 421 -12.24 3.18 -13.78
CA MET A 421 -10.85 2.95 -14.16
C MET A 421 -10.00 2.71 -12.91
N ALA A 422 -9.02 1.80 -12.99
CA ALA A 422 -8.01 1.65 -11.93
C ALA A 422 -7.09 2.86 -11.82
N GLY A 423 -6.48 3.07 -10.64
CA GLY A 423 -5.42 4.04 -10.43
C GLY A 423 -4.04 3.51 -10.89
N PHE A 424 -3.14 4.43 -11.30
CA PHE A 424 -1.73 4.10 -11.55
C PHE A 424 -0.93 4.07 -10.23
N PRO A 425 0.15 3.29 -10.18
CA PRO A 425 0.78 2.43 -11.19
C PRO A 425 0.02 1.13 -11.49
N GLY A 426 -0.95 0.72 -10.66
CA GLY A 426 -1.66 -0.55 -10.78
C GLY A 426 -2.34 -0.77 -12.13
N ALA A 427 -2.81 0.31 -12.77
CA ALA A 427 -3.45 0.27 -14.08
C ALA A 427 -2.49 -0.02 -15.25
N ALA A 428 -1.17 0.00 -15.03
CA ALA A 428 -0.20 -0.33 -16.07
C ALA A 428 -0.32 -1.81 -16.50
N ASP A 429 -0.20 -2.08 -17.78
CA ASP A 429 -0.46 -3.39 -18.38
C ASP A 429 0.49 -4.50 -17.88
N TYR A 430 1.67 -4.14 -17.40
CA TYR A 430 2.64 -5.05 -16.79
C TYR A 430 2.41 -5.29 -15.28
N CYS A 431 1.52 -4.53 -14.62
CA CYS A 431 1.10 -4.74 -13.24
C CYS A 431 -0.13 -5.67 -13.13
N ILE A 432 -0.46 -6.06 -11.91
CA ILE A 432 -1.69 -6.78 -11.57
C ILE A 432 -2.51 -5.83 -10.67
N SER A 433 -3.64 -5.34 -11.17
CA SER A 433 -4.52 -4.44 -10.41
C SER A 433 -5.73 -5.20 -9.89
N VAL A 434 -6.03 -5.00 -8.59
CA VAL A 434 -7.02 -5.80 -7.88
C VAL A 434 -8.20 -4.95 -7.44
N SER A 435 -9.41 -5.28 -7.93
CA SER A 435 -10.68 -4.73 -7.43
C SER A 435 -11.21 -5.53 -6.24
N ALA A 436 -12.15 -4.93 -5.50
CA ALA A 436 -12.69 -5.51 -4.27
C ALA A 436 -14.08 -6.11 -4.47
N THR A 437 -14.31 -7.30 -3.87
CA THR A 437 -15.62 -7.95 -3.80
C THR A 437 -16.10 -8.10 -2.36
N ALA A 438 -17.43 -8.19 -2.21
CA ALA A 438 -18.12 -8.58 -0.99
C ALA A 438 -18.26 -10.12 -0.89
N ALA A 439 -18.82 -10.62 0.21
CA ALA A 439 -18.98 -12.06 0.50
C ALA A 439 -20.04 -12.78 -0.36
N ASP A 440 -20.54 -12.15 -1.39
CA ASP A 440 -21.53 -12.64 -2.36
C ASP A 440 -21.08 -12.46 -3.82
N TYR A 441 -19.78 -12.33 -4.06
CA TYR A 441 -19.14 -12.02 -5.35
C TYR A 441 -19.46 -10.65 -5.95
N THR A 442 -20.39 -9.87 -5.37
CA THR A 442 -20.70 -8.54 -5.93
C THR A 442 -19.54 -7.58 -5.70
N PRO A 443 -19.32 -6.60 -6.59
CA PRO A 443 -18.32 -5.56 -6.36
C PRO A 443 -18.58 -4.80 -5.07
N ALA A 444 -17.55 -4.49 -4.30
CA ALA A 444 -17.67 -3.58 -3.16
C ALA A 444 -18.07 -2.18 -3.65
N VAL A 445 -18.92 -1.48 -2.86
CA VAL A 445 -19.53 -0.20 -3.29
C VAL A 445 -18.54 0.92 -3.58
N TYR A 446 -17.34 0.82 -3.02
CA TYR A 446 -16.26 1.79 -3.19
C TYR A 446 -15.28 1.40 -4.31
N SER A 447 -15.28 0.13 -4.75
CA SER A 447 -14.21 -0.38 -5.62
C SER A 447 -14.18 0.27 -6.99
N ASN A 448 -12.99 0.62 -7.46
CA ASN A 448 -12.78 0.94 -8.87
C ASN A 448 -13.01 -0.29 -9.75
N TYR A 449 -13.41 -0.06 -11.00
CA TYR A 449 -13.78 -1.09 -11.97
C TYR A 449 -13.41 -0.68 -13.40
N GLY A 450 -13.48 -1.62 -14.34
CA GLY A 450 -13.24 -1.34 -15.76
C GLY A 450 -11.76 -1.36 -16.17
N PRO A 451 -11.32 -0.48 -17.10
CA PRO A 451 -9.97 -0.51 -17.63
C PRO A 451 -8.88 -0.44 -16.56
N GLY A 452 -7.84 -1.23 -16.74
CA GLY A 452 -6.72 -1.33 -15.81
C GLY A 452 -6.93 -2.33 -14.67
N ILE A 453 -8.17 -2.79 -14.39
CA ILE A 453 -8.40 -3.89 -13.43
C ILE A 453 -8.05 -5.22 -14.09
N THR A 454 -7.25 -6.04 -13.42
CA THR A 454 -6.82 -7.36 -13.90
C THR A 454 -7.64 -8.49 -13.27
N ILE A 455 -7.91 -8.41 -11.96
CA ILE A 455 -8.56 -9.47 -11.19
C ILE A 455 -9.33 -8.85 -10.02
N ALA A 456 -10.28 -9.58 -9.46
CA ALA A 456 -11.01 -9.21 -8.26
C ALA A 456 -10.71 -10.17 -7.10
N ALA A 457 -10.77 -9.67 -5.86
CA ALA A 457 -10.60 -10.49 -4.66
C ALA A 457 -11.42 -9.93 -3.48
N PRO A 458 -11.62 -10.67 -2.38
CA PRO A 458 -12.33 -10.20 -1.21
C PRO A 458 -11.70 -8.92 -0.62
N GLY A 459 -12.43 -7.81 -0.64
CA GLY A 459 -12.03 -6.53 -0.03
C GLY A 459 -12.93 -6.10 1.12
N GLY A 460 -14.09 -6.77 1.27
CA GLY A 460 -15.10 -6.41 2.23
C GLY A 460 -16.02 -5.28 1.75
N ASP A 461 -17.15 -5.10 2.44
CA ASP A 461 -18.11 -4.03 2.11
C ASP A 461 -18.99 -3.71 3.34
N GLN A 462 -18.50 -2.84 4.21
CA GLN A 462 -19.19 -2.47 5.43
C GLN A 462 -20.55 -1.83 5.15
N ASP A 463 -20.63 -0.95 4.15
CA ASP A 463 -21.85 -0.23 3.84
C ASP A 463 -22.95 -1.16 3.31
N TYR A 464 -22.59 -2.17 2.55
CA TYR A 464 -23.54 -3.17 2.05
C TYR A 464 -24.09 -4.06 3.15
N TYR A 465 -23.27 -4.38 4.17
CA TYR A 465 -23.66 -5.21 5.30
C TYR A 465 -24.07 -4.42 6.54
N TYR A 466 -24.25 -3.11 6.44
CA TYR A 466 -24.52 -2.22 7.57
C TYR A 466 -25.72 -2.61 8.45
N GLU A 467 -26.75 -3.26 7.88
CA GLU A 467 -27.92 -3.72 8.64
C GLU A 467 -27.66 -4.97 9.48
N TYR A 468 -26.51 -5.64 9.29
CA TYR A 468 -26.15 -6.84 10.01
C TYR A 468 -25.29 -6.48 11.22
N PHE A 469 -25.76 -6.91 12.39
CA PHE A 469 -25.11 -6.64 13.67
C PHE A 469 -24.57 -7.95 14.24
N ASP A 470 -23.46 -7.87 14.97
CA ASP A 470 -23.04 -8.87 15.93
C ASP A 470 -23.54 -8.53 17.35
N ASP A 471 -23.27 -9.41 18.33
CA ASP A 471 -23.65 -9.24 19.73
C ASP A 471 -22.99 -8.01 20.40
N ASP A 472 -21.90 -7.49 19.82
CA ASP A 472 -21.18 -6.27 20.26
C ASP A 472 -21.74 -4.98 19.62
N ASN A 473 -22.84 -5.09 18.85
CA ASN A 473 -23.52 -3.98 18.19
C ASN A 473 -22.70 -3.31 17.06
N LYS A 474 -21.81 -4.06 16.42
CA LYS A 474 -20.99 -3.63 15.28
C LYS A 474 -21.80 -3.67 13.99
N ARG A 475 -21.73 -2.59 13.20
CA ARG A 475 -22.57 -2.42 12.02
C ARG A 475 -21.79 -2.69 10.74
N GLY A 476 -22.02 -3.85 10.12
CA GLY A 476 -21.41 -4.24 8.86
C GLY A 476 -19.92 -4.58 8.92
N GLU A 477 -19.26 -4.34 10.06
CA GLU A 477 -17.81 -4.56 10.22
C GLU A 477 -17.41 -6.02 9.96
N ILE A 478 -18.28 -6.96 10.34
CA ILE A 478 -18.05 -8.39 10.05
C ILE A 478 -18.07 -8.74 8.56
N GLY A 479 -18.58 -7.84 7.71
CA GLY A 479 -18.50 -7.94 6.25
C GLY A 479 -17.17 -7.45 5.67
N CYS A 480 -16.29 -6.88 6.51
CA CYS A 480 -14.94 -6.50 6.15
C CYS A 480 -13.97 -7.68 6.27
N VAL A 481 -12.71 -7.46 5.92
CA VAL A 481 -11.63 -8.45 6.03
C VAL A 481 -11.05 -8.43 7.43
N LEU A 482 -11.05 -9.57 8.12
CA LEU A 482 -10.44 -9.74 9.44
C LEU A 482 -8.97 -10.11 9.30
N SER A 483 -8.08 -9.34 9.94
CA SER A 483 -6.64 -9.60 9.91
C SER A 483 -5.93 -9.11 11.18
N THR A 484 -4.60 -9.20 11.20
CA THR A 484 -3.74 -8.73 12.29
C THR A 484 -3.71 -7.20 12.36
N LEU A 485 -3.61 -6.66 13.56
CA LEU A 485 -3.43 -5.23 13.83
C LEU A 485 -2.38 -5.01 14.92
N PRO A 486 -1.64 -3.91 14.90
CA PRO A 486 -0.72 -3.60 15.99
C PRO A 486 -1.49 -3.22 17.27
N TYR A 487 -0.87 -3.43 18.43
CA TYR A 487 -1.52 -3.26 19.73
C TYR A 487 -1.91 -1.83 20.07
N ASN A 488 -1.33 -0.82 19.44
CA ASN A 488 -1.77 0.58 19.58
C ASN A 488 -3.09 0.86 18.85
N VAL A 489 -3.47 0.02 17.88
CA VAL A 489 -4.74 0.11 17.13
C VAL A 489 -5.77 -0.85 17.72
N SER A 490 -5.39 -2.08 18.08
CA SER A 490 -6.28 -3.10 18.62
C SER A 490 -5.64 -3.82 19.81
N GLU A 491 -6.27 -3.76 21.01
CA GLU A 491 -5.77 -4.47 22.20
C GLU A 491 -5.72 -5.99 22.03
N SER A 492 -6.55 -6.56 21.16
CA SER A 492 -6.53 -7.99 20.85
C SER A 492 -5.43 -8.36 19.87
N GLY A 493 -4.92 -7.41 19.10
CA GLY A 493 -4.03 -7.63 17.97
C GLY A 493 -4.74 -7.95 16.64
N TYR A 494 -6.08 -7.88 16.59
CA TYR A 494 -6.87 -8.24 15.41
C TYR A 494 -7.99 -7.23 15.17
N GLY A 495 -8.47 -7.15 13.93
CA GLY A 495 -9.60 -6.31 13.59
C GLY A 495 -9.93 -6.34 12.11
N TYR A 496 -10.95 -5.59 11.77
CA TYR A 496 -11.55 -5.55 10.44
C TYR A 496 -11.16 -4.29 9.70
N MET A 497 -10.85 -4.44 8.42
CA MET A 497 -10.69 -3.33 7.46
C MET A 497 -11.35 -3.68 6.14
N GLU A 498 -11.71 -2.67 5.34
CA GLU A 498 -12.19 -2.85 3.97
C GLU A 498 -11.41 -1.99 2.99
N GLY A 499 -11.37 -2.41 1.74
CA GLY A 499 -10.74 -1.67 0.66
C GLY A 499 -10.18 -2.59 -0.42
N THR A 500 -9.88 -2.03 -1.59
CA THR A 500 -9.02 -2.70 -2.56
C THR A 500 -7.63 -2.99 -1.97
N SER A 501 -7.25 -2.24 -0.92
CA SER A 501 -6.08 -2.51 -0.08
C SER A 501 -6.12 -3.85 0.64
N MET A 502 -7.31 -4.39 0.94
CA MET A 502 -7.47 -5.73 1.55
C MET A 502 -7.66 -6.79 0.48
N ALA A 503 -8.22 -6.44 -0.68
CA ALA A 503 -8.30 -7.32 -1.85
C ALA A 503 -6.91 -7.65 -2.44
N CYS A 504 -6.05 -6.65 -2.56
CA CYS A 504 -4.69 -6.78 -3.08
C CYS A 504 -3.85 -7.85 -2.37
N PRO A 505 -3.75 -7.91 -1.03
CA PRO A 505 -2.98 -8.94 -0.35
C PRO A 505 -3.57 -10.35 -0.50
N HIS A 506 -4.85 -10.52 -0.83
CA HIS A 506 -5.39 -11.82 -1.19
C HIS A 506 -4.73 -12.34 -2.47
N VAL A 507 -4.62 -11.51 -3.49
CA VAL A 507 -3.96 -11.90 -4.76
C VAL A 507 -2.46 -12.13 -4.53
N SER A 508 -1.80 -11.29 -3.74
CA SER A 508 -0.39 -11.48 -3.37
C SER A 508 -0.17 -12.79 -2.60
N GLY A 509 -1.06 -13.11 -1.66
CA GLY A 509 -1.03 -14.37 -0.92
C GLY A 509 -1.27 -15.59 -1.82
N VAL A 510 -2.25 -15.53 -2.72
CA VAL A 510 -2.53 -16.60 -3.71
C VAL A 510 -1.34 -16.80 -4.64
N ALA A 511 -0.74 -15.71 -5.14
CA ALA A 511 0.46 -15.78 -5.96
C ALA A 511 1.63 -16.44 -5.20
N ALA A 512 1.88 -16.01 -3.96
CA ALA A 512 2.93 -16.56 -3.12
C ALA A 512 2.68 -18.05 -2.77
N LEU A 513 1.43 -18.44 -2.52
CA LEU A 513 1.05 -19.84 -2.28
C LEU A 513 1.26 -20.70 -3.53
N GLY A 514 0.87 -20.21 -4.70
CA GLY A 514 1.08 -20.87 -5.99
C GLY A 514 2.56 -21.06 -6.30
N LEU A 515 3.40 -20.03 -6.05
CA LEU A 515 4.85 -20.12 -6.19
C LEU A 515 5.48 -21.10 -5.19
N SER A 516 4.95 -21.17 -3.96
CA SER A 516 5.36 -22.17 -2.97
C SER A 516 5.08 -23.59 -3.46
N TYR A 517 3.92 -23.82 -4.09
CA TYR A 517 3.60 -25.10 -4.69
C TYR A 517 4.46 -25.40 -5.93
N ALA A 518 4.74 -24.40 -6.74
CA ALA A 518 5.68 -24.53 -7.86
C ALA A 518 7.09 -24.91 -7.39
N ALA A 519 7.60 -24.28 -6.33
CA ALA A 519 8.87 -24.63 -5.71
C ALA A 519 8.91 -26.10 -5.25
N LYS A 520 7.86 -26.54 -4.55
CA LYS A 520 7.68 -27.94 -4.12
C LYS A 520 7.71 -28.92 -5.29
N LEU A 521 7.12 -28.56 -6.41
CA LEU A 521 7.07 -29.37 -7.62
C LEU A 521 8.30 -29.19 -8.52
N ARG A 522 9.22 -28.29 -8.16
CA ARG A 522 10.36 -27.86 -9.01
C ARG A 522 9.89 -27.39 -10.40
N ARG A 523 8.81 -26.64 -10.42
CA ARG A 523 8.30 -25.96 -11.60
C ARG A 523 8.85 -24.55 -11.64
N HIS A 524 9.03 -24.05 -12.82
CA HIS A 524 9.55 -22.71 -13.10
C HIS A 524 8.58 -21.98 -14.03
N PHE A 525 8.39 -20.70 -13.80
CA PHE A 525 7.57 -19.79 -14.60
C PHE A 525 8.34 -18.49 -14.86
N THR A 526 8.07 -17.85 -15.97
CA THR A 526 8.32 -16.41 -16.10
C THR A 526 7.22 -15.63 -15.38
N ALA A 527 7.47 -14.35 -15.08
CA ALA A 527 6.45 -13.48 -14.46
C ALA A 527 5.18 -13.40 -15.31
N ASP A 528 5.33 -13.29 -16.65
CA ASP A 528 4.20 -13.23 -17.57
C ASP A 528 3.38 -14.54 -17.61
N GLU A 529 4.05 -15.70 -17.61
CA GLU A 529 3.37 -16.99 -17.55
C GLU A 529 2.58 -17.15 -16.26
N PHE A 530 3.14 -16.72 -15.12
CA PHE A 530 2.46 -16.83 -13.86
C PHE A 530 1.30 -15.82 -13.72
N LYS A 531 1.47 -14.59 -14.22
CA LYS A 531 0.40 -13.59 -14.33
C LYS A 531 -0.76 -14.12 -15.18
N ALA A 532 -0.47 -14.71 -16.34
CA ALA A 532 -1.48 -15.34 -17.19
C ALA A 532 -2.21 -16.48 -16.48
N LEU A 533 -1.48 -17.33 -15.75
CA LEU A 533 -2.05 -18.43 -14.96
C LEU A 533 -3.03 -17.91 -13.89
N LEU A 534 -2.66 -16.86 -13.14
CA LEU A 534 -3.55 -16.23 -12.14
C LEU A 534 -4.85 -15.75 -12.79
N HIS A 535 -4.76 -15.11 -13.95
CA HIS A 535 -5.91 -14.60 -14.68
C HIS A 535 -6.79 -15.74 -15.25
N GLU A 536 -6.19 -16.74 -15.89
CA GLU A 536 -6.91 -17.83 -16.55
C GLU A 536 -7.61 -18.79 -15.57
N THR A 537 -7.09 -18.90 -14.35
CA THR A 537 -7.64 -19.81 -13.31
C THR A 537 -8.56 -19.12 -12.33
N ALA A 538 -8.74 -17.80 -12.42
CA ALA A 538 -9.69 -17.07 -11.58
C ALA A 538 -11.13 -17.53 -11.82
N THR A 539 -11.93 -17.61 -10.75
CA THR A 539 -13.35 -17.94 -10.84
C THR A 539 -14.10 -16.86 -11.62
N PRO A 540 -14.84 -17.19 -12.69
CA PRO A 540 -15.68 -16.20 -13.39
C PRO A 540 -16.78 -15.68 -12.47
N ILE A 541 -16.88 -14.35 -12.34
CA ILE A 541 -17.88 -13.67 -11.51
C ILE A 541 -18.76 -12.69 -12.29
N ASP A 542 -18.74 -12.75 -13.62
CA ASP A 542 -19.46 -11.83 -14.51
C ASP A 542 -20.96 -11.79 -14.23
N ASP A 543 -21.59 -12.90 -13.86
CA ASP A 543 -23.00 -12.98 -13.52
C ASP A 543 -23.39 -12.12 -12.30
N TYR A 544 -22.43 -11.78 -11.45
CA TYR A 544 -22.61 -10.95 -10.27
C TYR A 544 -22.28 -9.47 -10.50
N MET A 545 -21.77 -9.11 -11.69
CA MET A 545 -21.35 -7.76 -12.05
C MET A 545 -22.46 -6.90 -12.64
N SER A 546 -23.68 -7.42 -12.78
CA SER A 546 -24.82 -6.71 -13.35
C SER A 546 -25.89 -6.42 -12.30
N GLY A 547 -26.60 -5.29 -12.45
CA GLY A 547 -27.71 -4.90 -11.58
C GLY A 547 -27.40 -3.70 -10.69
N MET A 548 -28.20 -3.54 -9.63
CA MET A 548 -28.09 -2.44 -8.68
C MET A 548 -27.88 -3.00 -7.28
N LYS A 549 -26.81 -2.53 -6.60
CA LYS A 549 -26.53 -2.84 -5.21
C LYS A 549 -27.11 -1.75 -4.32
N LEU A 550 -27.97 -2.12 -3.38
CA LEU A 550 -28.49 -1.20 -2.36
C LEU A 550 -27.53 -1.19 -1.16
N TYR A 551 -27.11 0.01 -0.75
CA TYR A 551 -26.27 0.22 0.41
C TYR A 551 -26.66 1.52 1.13
N TYR A 552 -26.28 1.64 2.39
CA TYR A 552 -26.52 2.83 3.19
C TYR A 552 -25.24 3.68 3.23
N ARG A 553 -25.35 4.93 2.72
CA ARG A 553 -24.35 5.98 2.98
C ARG A 553 -24.85 6.88 4.11
N TYR A 554 -24.03 7.15 5.07
CA TYR A 554 -24.25 8.13 6.12
C TYR A 554 -23.31 9.33 5.97
#